data_6f0bb840c2bd531dea6a1ca05d2febff
#
_entry.id   6f0bb840c2bd531dea6a1ca05d2febff
#
_cell.length_a   1.000
_cell.length_b   1.000
_cell.length_c   1.000
_cell.angle_alpha   90.00
_cell.angle_beta   90.00
_cell.angle_gamma   90.00
#
_symmetry.space_group_name_H-M   'P 1'
#
loop_
_entity.id
_entity.type
_entity.pdbx_description
1 polymer ?
#
loop_
_entity_poly.entity_id
_entity_poly.type
_entity_poly.pdbx_seq_one_letter_code
_entity_poly.pdbx_strand_id
1 'polypeptide(L)'
;MEKAATDTYTFEKLRGGGFTYVDKTAILKQLADLSRGSPFFIARPRRFGKSLAVSTLKCLFEGKRDLFEGLAIESAWDWSRKWPVIHLDMGSAQASTVPELKVIWRDMLSNECARNGISFRDSEVPSIAFSNVINDLAAESGDGQVVVLIDEYDKPLLGHLMTPQVTEFKDALKARENQTCHASLPDRLPYDQGI
;
A
#
# COMPACT_ATOMS: atom_id res chain seq x y z
N MET A 1 -31.22 1.39 11.72
CA MET A 1 -30.32 2.34 12.40
C MET A 1 -28.90 2.04 11.92
N GLU A 2 -28.29 2.94 11.20
CA GLU A 2 -26.90 2.77 10.73
C GLU A 2 -25.94 2.81 11.92
N LYS A 3 -25.01 1.86 11.97
CA LYS A 3 -24.02 1.78 13.04
C LYS A 3 -22.80 2.63 12.68
N ALA A 4 -22.47 3.62 13.50
CA ALA A 4 -21.21 4.34 13.38
C ALA A 4 -20.06 3.46 13.93
N ALA A 5 -18.97 3.34 13.19
CA ALA A 5 -17.77 2.65 13.66
C ALA A 5 -16.90 3.62 14.47
N THR A 6 -16.63 3.33 15.72
CA THR A 6 -15.76 4.14 16.57
C THR A 6 -14.29 3.67 16.55
N ASP A 7 -14.05 2.37 16.30
CA ASP A 7 -12.72 1.75 16.41
C ASP A 7 -12.37 0.84 15.22
N THR A 8 -13.05 1.01 14.08
CA THR A 8 -12.81 0.18 12.90
C THR A 8 -12.01 0.97 11.87
N TYR A 9 -10.76 0.57 11.66
CA TYR A 9 -9.83 1.27 10.78
C TYR A 9 -9.68 0.64 9.40
N THR A 10 -10.21 -0.57 9.18
CA THR A 10 -10.10 -1.26 7.88
C THR A 10 -11.44 -1.28 7.14
N PHE A 11 -11.38 -1.08 5.83
CA PHE A 11 -12.54 -1.07 4.95
C PHE A 11 -13.31 -2.41 4.99
N GLU A 12 -12.60 -3.54 5.03
CA GLU A 12 -13.20 -4.88 5.14
C GLU A 12 -14.07 -5.03 6.39
N LYS A 13 -13.54 -4.64 7.55
CA LYS A 13 -14.29 -4.72 8.82
C LYS A 13 -15.48 -3.77 8.82
N LEU A 14 -15.31 -2.58 8.23
CA LEU A 14 -16.35 -1.58 8.16
C LEU A 14 -17.50 -2.07 7.28
N ARG A 15 -17.22 -2.54 6.07
CA ARG A 15 -18.25 -3.04 5.15
C ARG A 15 -18.84 -4.38 5.59
N GLY A 16 -18.00 -5.32 6.01
CA GLY A 16 -18.44 -6.63 6.52
C GLY A 16 -19.24 -6.55 7.81
N GLY A 17 -19.00 -5.53 8.64
CA GLY A 17 -19.75 -5.28 9.88
C GLY A 17 -21.04 -4.48 9.70
N GLY A 18 -21.37 -4.04 8.48
CA GLY A 18 -22.56 -3.22 8.19
C GLY A 18 -22.51 -1.84 8.83
N PHE A 19 -21.30 -1.28 8.99
CA PHE A 19 -21.14 0.09 9.50
C PHE A 19 -21.31 1.11 8.37
N THR A 20 -21.73 2.33 8.75
CA THR A 20 -21.84 3.44 7.81
C THR A 20 -20.49 3.80 7.22
N TYR A 21 -20.41 3.82 5.92
CA TYR A 21 -19.23 4.27 5.15
C TYR A 21 -19.56 5.55 4.41
N VAL A 22 -18.78 6.62 4.65
CA VAL A 22 -18.88 7.83 3.84
C VAL A 22 -18.15 7.58 2.53
N ASP A 23 -18.89 7.43 1.44
CA ASP A 23 -18.35 7.06 0.15
C ASP A 23 -17.43 8.14 -0.42
N LYS A 24 -16.15 7.80 -0.56
CA LYS A 24 -15.10 8.59 -1.21
C LYS A 24 -14.43 7.82 -2.35
N THR A 25 -15.04 6.72 -2.78
CA THR A 25 -14.43 5.80 -3.74
C THR A 25 -14.22 6.43 -5.13
N ALA A 26 -15.03 7.41 -5.53
CA ALA A 26 -14.81 8.16 -6.76
C ALA A 26 -13.46 8.92 -6.73
N ILE A 27 -13.07 9.49 -5.57
CA ILE A 27 -11.78 10.15 -5.40
C ILE A 27 -10.65 9.11 -5.39
N LEU A 28 -10.85 7.98 -4.71
CA LEU A 28 -9.85 6.90 -4.66
C LEU A 28 -9.61 6.31 -6.04
N LYS A 29 -10.64 6.23 -6.90
CA LYS A 29 -10.48 5.84 -8.30
C LYS A 29 -9.57 6.80 -9.06
N GLN A 30 -9.78 8.11 -8.91
CA GLN A 30 -8.91 9.10 -9.54
C GLN A 30 -7.45 8.96 -9.08
N LEU A 31 -7.22 8.71 -7.78
CA LEU A 31 -5.89 8.44 -7.25
C LEU A 31 -5.29 7.17 -7.87
N ALA A 32 -6.06 6.09 -7.97
CA ALA A 32 -5.62 4.84 -8.57
C ALA A 32 -5.27 5.01 -10.07
N ASP A 33 -6.04 5.81 -10.80
CA ASP A 33 -5.77 6.11 -12.21
C ASP A 33 -4.52 6.99 -12.40
N LEU A 34 -4.28 7.95 -11.50
CA LEU A 34 -3.13 8.86 -11.55
C LEU A 34 -1.83 8.20 -11.09
N SER A 35 -1.91 7.22 -10.19
CA SER A 35 -0.72 6.56 -9.61
C SER A 35 -0.02 5.59 -10.55
N ARG A 36 -0.52 5.39 -11.77
CA ARG A 36 0.11 4.53 -12.78
C ARG A 36 1.49 5.05 -13.14
N GLY A 37 2.53 4.40 -12.59
CA GLY A 37 3.93 4.71 -12.88
C GLY A 37 4.55 5.83 -12.06
N SER A 38 3.86 6.38 -11.06
CA SER A 38 4.42 7.38 -10.16
C SER A 38 3.99 7.17 -8.72
N PRO A 39 4.86 7.36 -7.73
CA PRO A 39 4.46 7.28 -6.33
C PRO A 39 3.48 8.40 -5.98
N PHE A 40 2.49 8.08 -5.18
CA PHE A 40 1.49 9.03 -4.73
C PHE A 40 1.51 9.16 -3.21
N PHE A 41 1.58 10.38 -2.70
CA PHE A 41 1.57 10.67 -1.27
C PHE A 41 0.24 11.27 -0.84
N ILE A 42 -0.42 10.64 0.14
CA ILE A 42 -1.63 11.17 0.77
C ILE A 42 -1.24 11.87 2.07
N ALA A 43 -1.04 13.17 2.02
CA ALA A 43 -0.78 14.00 3.19
C ALA A 43 -2.12 14.52 3.76
N ARG A 44 -2.50 14.04 4.95
CA ARG A 44 -3.67 14.51 5.68
C ARG A 44 -3.38 14.53 7.18
N PRO A 45 -4.04 15.39 7.97
CA PRO A 45 -3.94 15.36 9.44
C PRO A 45 -4.33 13.99 10.00
N ARG A 46 -3.90 13.70 11.23
CA ARG A 46 -4.32 12.49 11.96
C ARG A 46 -5.85 12.41 12.04
N ARG A 47 -6.41 11.20 12.01
CA ARG A 47 -7.85 10.90 12.09
C ARG A 47 -8.68 11.35 10.85
N PHE A 48 -8.06 11.74 9.76
CA PHE A 48 -8.74 12.08 8.49
C PHE A 48 -8.88 10.89 7.52
N GLY A 49 -8.85 9.66 8.04
CA GLY A 49 -9.17 8.46 7.28
C GLY A 49 -8.09 8.01 6.29
N LYS A 50 -6.79 8.31 6.55
CA LYS A 50 -5.67 7.82 5.71
C LYS A 50 -5.64 6.29 5.65
N SER A 51 -5.56 5.63 6.82
CA SER A 51 -5.51 4.16 6.91
C SER A 51 -6.76 3.51 6.31
N LEU A 52 -7.93 4.14 6.46
CA LEU A 52 -9.15 3.68 5.80
C LEU A 52 -9.04 3.79 4.28
N ALA A 53 -8.49 4.90 3.75
CA ALA A 53 -8.27 5.06 2.30
C ALA A 53 -7.28 4.03 1.77
N VAL A 54 -6.16 3.78 2.48
CA VAL A 54 -5.17 2.75 2.13
C VAL A 54 -5.82 1.37 2.12
N SER A 55 -6.58 1.03 3.15
CA SER A 55 -7.28 -0.25 3.24
C SER A 55 -8.38 -0.40 2.18
N THR A 56 -9.06 0.70 1.78
CA THR A 56 -10.02 0.70 0.68
C THR A 56 -9.31 0.43 -0.66
N LEU A 57 -8.19 1.10 -0.93
CA LEU A 57 -7.38 0.86 -2.13
C LEU A 57 -6.86 -0.58 -2.18
N LYS A 58 -6.41 -1.13 -1.06
CA LYS A 58 -6.03 -2.54 -0.96
C LYS A 58 -7.15 -3.46 -1.43
N CYS A 59 -8.34 -3.33 -0.87
CA CYS A 59 -9.50 -4.14 -1.26
C CYS A 59 -9.89 -3.95 -2.73
N LEU A 60 -9.74 -2.72 -3.24
CA LEU A 60 -10.02 -2.39 -4.64
C LEU A 60 -9.09 -3.13 -5.60
N PHE A 61 -7.79 -3.05 -5.37
CA PHE A 61 -6.79 -3.71 -6.21
C PHE A 61 -6.79 -5.23 -6.06
N GLU A 62 -7.11 -5.75 -4.87
CA GLU A 62 -7.33 -7.19 -4.65
C GLU A 62 -8.63 -7.71 -5.32
N GLY A 63 -9.46 -6.83 -5.91
CA GLY A 63 -10.68 -7.21 -6.61
C GLY A 63 -11.81 -7.73 -5.71
N LYS A 64 -11.91 -7.23 -4.47
CA LYS A 64 -12.95 -7.60 -3.50
C LYS A 64 -14.26 -6.85 -3.78
N ARG A 65 -14.86 -7.10 -4.94
CA ARG A 65 -16.02 -6.37 -5.47
C ARG A 65 -17.18 -6.27 -4.49
N ASP A 66 -17.48 -7.36 -3.75
CA ASP A 66 -18.64 -7.44 -2.85
C ASP A 66 -18.59 -6.36 -1.75
N LEU A 67 -17.40 -5.90 -1.36
CA LEU A 67 -17.24 -4.81 -0.39
C LEU A 67 -17.61 -3.44 -0.96
N PHE A 68 -17.70 -3.31 -2.27
CA PHE A 68 -17.97 -2.04 -2.97
C PHE A 68 -19.41 -1.93 -3.49
N GLU A 69 -20.26 -2.91 -3.19
CA GLU A 69 -21.66 -2.90 -3.56
C GLU A 69 -22.36 -1.60 -3.09
N GLY A 70 -23.04 -0.91 -4.01
CA GLY A 70 -23.73 0.36 -3.76
C GLY A 70 -22.83 1.58 -3.63
N LEU A 71 -21.51 1.46 -3.84
CA LEU A 71 -20.57 2.59 -3.84
C LEU A 71 -20.34 3.14 -5.26
N ALA A 72 -19.96 4.40 -5.37
CA ALA A 72 -19.76 5.11 -6.63
C ALA A 72 -18.78 4.43 -7.60
N ILE A 73 -17.78 3.71 -7.07
CA ILE A 73 -16.77 3.02 -7.86
C ILE A 73 -17.26 1.69 -8.44
N GLU A 74 -18.34 1.11 -7.92
CA GLU A 74 -18.77 -0.24 -8.28
C GLU A 74 -18.93 -0.43 -9.79
N SER A 75 -19.58 0.52 -10.47
CA SER A 75 -19.79 0.49 -11.92
C SER A 75 -18.63 1.08 -12.73
N ALA A 76 -17.69 1.76 -12.08
CA ALA A 76 -16.64 2.52 -12.72
C ALA A 76 -15.26 1.82 -12.68
N TRP A 77 -15.14 0.68 -11.98
CA TRP A 77 -13.91 -0.08 -11.83
C TRP A 77 -13.93 -1.37 -12.65
N ASP A 78 -12.79 -1.73 -13.22
CA ASP A 78 -12.62 -2.99 -13.93
C ASP A 78 -12.35 -4.14 -12.95
N TRP A 79 -13.40 -4.81 -12.54
CA TRP A 79 -13.34 -5.94 -11.60
C TRP A 79 -12.82 -7.25 -12.22
N SER A 80 -12.59 -7.28 -13.53
CA SER A 80 -11.99 -8.45 -14.20
C SER A 80 -10.49 -8.59 -13.85
N ARG A 81 -9.86 -7.50 -13.42
CA ARG A 81 -8.45 -7.44 -13.08
C ARG A 81 -8.26 -7.43 -11.57
N LYS A 82 -7.23 -8.16 -11.14
CA LYS A 82 -6.74 -8.18 -9.76
C LYS A 82 -5.24 -7.98 -9.79
N TRP A 83 -4.74 -7.24 -8.82
CA TRP A 83 -3.31 -6.99 -8.70
C TRP A 83 -2.80 -7.57 -7.39
N PRO A 84 -1.59 -8.15 -7.36
CA PRO A 84 -0.93 -8.42 -6.11
C PRO A 84 -0.66 -7.11 -5.38
N VAL A 85 -0.97 -7.09 -4.08
CA VAL A 85 -0.82 -5.89 -3.25
C VAL A 85 0.16 -6.18 -2.12
N ILE A 86 1.20 -5.37 -2.02
CA ILE A 86 2.08 -5.27 -0.86
C ILE A 86 1.53 -4.16 0.02
N HIS A 87 1.11 -4.48 1.25
CA HIS A 87 0.59 -3.49 2.19
C HIS A 87 1.44 -3.46 3.45
N LEU A 88 2.21 -2.40 3.63
CA LEU A 88 3.11 -2.20 4.76
C LEU A 88 2.53 -1.15 5.70
N ASP A 89 2.08 -1.57 6.88
CA ASP A 89 1.65 -0.68 7.96
C ASP A 89 2.83 -0.42 8.92
N MET A 90 3.47 0.73 8.74
CA MET A 90 4.59 1.17 9.58
C MET A 90 4.14 1.68 10.94
N GLY A 91 2.82 1.73 11.20
CA GLY A 91 2.26 2.15 12.47
C GLY A 91 2.69 1.30 13.66
N SER A 92 2.95 0.02 13.41
CA SER A 92 3.45 -0.94 14.38
C SER A 92 4.98 -1.03 14.43
N ALA A 93 5.71 -0.40 13.51
CA ALA A 93 7.16 -0.46 13.39
C ALA A 93 7.85 0.44 14.44
N GLN A 94 7.69 0.11 15.72
CA GLN A 94 8.42 0.78 16.81
C GLN A 94 9.78 0.12 16.95
N ALA A 95 10.83 0.80 16.48
CA ALA A 95 12.21 0.36 16.60
C ALA A 95 13.02 1.39 17.37
N SER A 96 13.81 0.95 18.33
CA SER A 96 14.74 1.80 19.09
C SER A 96 16.06 1.98 18.36
N THR A 97 16.39 1.08 17.45
CA THR A 97 17.64 1.07 16.68
C THR A 97 17.37 0.74 15.20
N VAL A 98 18.30 1.13 14.33
CA VAL A 98 18.23 0.76 12.91
C VAL A 98 18.30 -0.76 12.67
N PRO A 99 19.13 -1.55 13.39
CA PRO A 99 19.06 -2.99 13.30
C PRO A 99 17.67 -3.57 13.60
N GLU A 100 17.00 -3.12 14.68
CA GLU A 100 15.62 -3.52 14.98
C GLU A 100 14.65 -3.16 13.86
N LEU A 101 14.77 -1.95 13.30
CA LEU A 101 13.96 -1.54 12.16
C LEU A 101 14.14 -2.47 10.94
N LYS A 102 15.37 -2.93 10.68
CA LYS A 102 15.65 -3.90 9.62
C LYS A 102 14.97 -5.25 9.88
N VAL A 103 14.98 -5.72 11.13
CA VAL A 103 14.30 -6.98 11.50
C VAL A 103 12.80 -6.86 11.29
N ILE A 104 12.18 -5.78 11.81
CA ILE A 104 10.74 -5.52 11.63
C ILE A 104 10.38 -5.46 10.14
N TRP A 105 11.20 -4.80 9.34
CA TRP A 105 10.98 -4.68 7.89
C TRP A 105 11.02 -6.04 7.19
N ARG A 106 12.01 -6.88 7.52
CA ARG A 106 12.12 -8.24 6.96
C ARG A 106 10.91 -9.11 7.33
N ASP A 107 10.46 -9.02 8.58
CA ASP A 107 9.27 -9.71 9.05
C ASP A 107 8.01 -9.26 8.28
N MET A 108 7.82 -7.95 8.11
CA MET A 108 6.72 -7.42 7.31
C MET A 108 6.75 -7.94 5.87
N LEU A 109 7.91 -7.94 5.21
CA LEU A 109 8.05 -8.46 3.84
C LEU A 109 7.79 -9.96 3.77
N SER A 110 8.28 -10.72 4.74
CA SER A 110 8.02 -12.17 4.84
C SER A 110 6.52 -12.45 4.97
N ASN A 111 5.82 -11.69 5.81
CA ASN A 111 4.38 -11.82 5.99
C ASN A 111 3.61 -11.45 4.70
N GLU A 112 4.04 -10.42 3.97
CA GLU A 112 3.45 -10.08 2.69
C GLU A 112 3.69 -11.16 1.62
N CYS A 113 4.87 -11.78 1.58
CA CYS A 113 5.14 -12.92 0.72
C CYS A 113 4.20 -14.08 1.04
N ALA A 114 4.09 -14.46 2.31
CA ALA A 114 3.20 -15.54 2.75
C ALA A 114 1.73 -15.26 2.39
N ARG A 115 1.27 -14.02 2.55
CA ARG A 115 -0.09 -13.60 2.19
C ARG A 115 -0.36 -13.69 0.68
N ASN A 116 0.64 -13.43 -0.13
CA ASN A 116 0.54 -13.50 -1.58
C ASN A 116 0.96 -14.87 -2.16
N GLY A 117 1.29 -15.86 -1.33
CA GLY A 117 1.59 -17.23 -1.75
C GLY A 117 2.97 -17.42 -2.39
N ILE A 118 3.90 -16.47 -2.21
CA ILE A 118 5.27 -16.54 -2.71
C ILE A 118 6.28 -16.80 -1.58
N SER A 119 7.45 -17.32 -1.94
CA SER A 119 8.55 -17.51 -1.00
C SER A 119 9.31 -16.21 -0.78
N PHE A 120 9.66 -15.91 0.48
CA PHE A 120 10.47 -14.74 0.78
C PHE A 120 11.94 -14.97 0.47
N ARG A 121 12.47 -14.21 -0.50
CA ARG A 121 13.91 -14.15 -0.81
C ARG A 121 14.56 -13.03 -0.02
N ASP A 122 15.14 -13.41 1.11
CA ASP A 122 15.77 -12.49 2.03
C ASP A 122 17.06 -11.85 1.48
N SER A 123 17.44 -10.72 2.07
CA SER A 123 18.73 -10.04 1.86
C SER A 123 19.10 -9.23 3.09
N GLU A 124 20.38 -9.17 3.40
CA GLU A 124 20.95 -8.28 4.42
C GLU A 124 20.68 -6.79 4.13
N VAL A 125 20.49 -6.46 2.84
CA VAL A 125 20.16 -5.13 2.36
C VAL A 125 18.64 -5.03 2.19
N PRO A 126 17.93 -4.24 3.02
CA PRO A 126 16.47 -4.16 3.01
C PRO A 126 15.85 -3.79 1.66
N SER A 127 16.53 -2.95 0.90
CA SER A 127 16.11 -2.55 -0.44
C SER A 127 16.14 -3.71 -1.44
N ILE A 128 17.16 -4.57 -1.37
CA ILE A 128 17.25 -5.76 -2.22
C ILE A 128 16.15 -6.75 -1.85
N ALA A 129 15.91 -6.99 -0.55
CA ALA A 129 14.82 -7.85 -0.10
C ALA A 129 13.47 -7.34 -0.63
N PHE A 130 13.21 -6.03 -0.56
CA PHE A 130 11.98 -5.44 -1.08
C PHE A 130 11.84 -5.57 -2.61
N SER A 131 12.94 -5.31 -3.35
CA SER A 131 12.95 -5.50 -4.81
C SER A 131 12.67 -6.96 -5.19
N ASN A 132 13.21 -7.92 -4.44
CA ASN A 132 12.94 -9.33 -4.66
C ASN A 132 11.42 -9.63 -4.55
N VAL A 133 10.77 -9.12 -3.49
CA VAL A 133 9.32 -9.31 -3.29
C VAL A 133 8.52 -8.71 -4.45
N ILE A 134 8.85 -7.48 -4.87
CA ILE A 134 8.18 -6.83 -6.00
C ILE A 134 8.36 -7.64 -7.28
N ASN A 135 9.59 -8.06 -7.59
CA ASN A 135 9.90 -8.81 -8.81
C ASN A 135 9.21 -10.18 -8.84
N ASP A 136 9.18 -10.88 -7.71
CA ASP A 136 8.54 -12.19 -7.62
C ASP A 136 7.00 -12.07 -7.79
N LEU A 137 6.38 -11.09 -7.16
CA LEU A 137 4.96 -10.80 -7.34
C LEU A 137 4.63 -10.31 -8.75
N ALA A 138 5.49 -9.50 -9.35
CA ALA A 138 5.31 -9.05 -10.73
C ALA A 138 5.37 -10.24 -11.71
N ALA A 139 6.27 -11.19 -11.49
CA ALA A 139 6.36 -12.41 -12.31
C ALA A 139 5.10 -13.28 -12.21
N GLU A 140 4.47 -13.34 -11.02
CA GLU A 140 3.23 -14.10 -10.79
C GLU A 140 1.97 -13.38 -11.35
N SER A 141 2.00 -12.05 -11.47
CA SER A 141 0.81 -11.26 -11.84
C SER A 141 0.40 -11.40 -13.31
N GLY A 142 1.25 -11.94 -14.17
CA GLY A 142 0.99 -12.11 -15.60
C GLY A 142 1.06 -10.82 -16.44
N ASP A 143 0.88 -9.66 -15.84
CA ASP A 143 1.01 -8.34 -16.47
C ASP A 143 2.19 -7.52 -15.92
N GLY A 144 2.96 -8.10 -15.00
CA GLY A 144 4.13 -7.49 -14.41
C GLY A 144 3.85 -6.33 -13.45
N GLN A 145 2.59 -6.15 -13.03
CA GLN A 145 2.20 -5.03 -12.18
C GLN A 145 1.98 -5.46 -10.73
N VAL A 146 2.50 -4.67 -9.80
CA VAL A 146 2.33 -4.84 -8.36
C VAL A 146 1.93 -3.50 -7.75
N VAL A 147 0.98 -3.54 -6.84
CA VAL A 147 0.56 -2.35 -6.09
C VAL A 147 1.27 -2.35 -4.74
N VAL A 148 1.93 -1.24 -4.42
CA VAL A 148 2.57 -1.04 -3.12
C VAL A 148 1.83 0.05 -2.36
N LEU A 149 1.34 -0.29 -1.18
CA LEU A 149 0.66 0.61 -0.26
C LEU A 149 1.43 0.67 1.05
N ILE A 150 1.84 1.88 1.45
CA ILE A 150 2.56 2.09 2.70
C ILE A 150 1.77 3.06 3.57
N ASP A 151 1.36 2.62 4.75
CA ASP A 151 0.69 3.47 5.74
C ASP A 151 1.66 3.85 6.86
N GLU A 152 1.47 5.04 7.42
CA GLU A 152 2.27 5.62 8.52
C GLU A 152 3.80 5.55 8.33
N TYR A 153 4.28 5.75 7.09
CA TYR A 153 5.70 5.62 6.71
C TYR A 153 6.65 6.48 7.54
N ASP A 154 6.17 7.58 8.11
CA ASP A 154 6.92 8.53 8.95
C ASP A 154 7.04 8.08 10.41
N LYS A 155 6.27 7.09 10.83
CA LYS A 155 6.20 6.66 12.23
C LYS A 155 7.53 6.18 12.81
N PRO A 156 8.37 5.40 12.11
CA PRO A 156 9.68 5.03 12.61
C PRO A 156 10.61 6.22 12.88
N LEU A 157 10.37 7.37 12.22
CA LEU A 157 11.15 8.59 12.41
C LEU A 157 10.68 9.39 13.64
N LEU A 158 9.38 9.37 13.94
CA LEU A 158 8.78 10.24 14.95
C LEU A 158 9.39 10.03 16.35
N GLY A 159 9.75 8.77 16.67
CA GLY A 159 10.43 8.44 17.95
C GLY A 159 11.86 8.97 18.04
N HIS A 160 12.47 9.36 16.92
CA HIS A 160 13.89 9.73 16.84
C HIS A 160 14.14 11.18 16.42
N LEU A 161 13.10 12.00 16.21
CA LEU A 161 13.22 13.37 15.70
C LEU A 161 14.15 14.26 16.52
N MET A 162 14.24 14.02 17.81
CA MET A 162 15.09 14.77 18.76
C MET A 162 16.36 14.00 19.17
N THR A 163 16.71 12.92 18.46
CA THR A 163 17.88 12.11 18.76
C THR A 163 18.94 12.21 17.67
N PRO A 164 20.24 11.99 17.98
CA PRO A 164 21.29 11.95 16.95
C PRO A 164 21.07 10.90 15.86
N GLN A 165 20.27 9.87 16.14
CA GLN A 165 19.99 8.75 15.24
C GLN A 165 18.99 9.12 14.12
N VAL A 166 18.35 10.29 14.18
CA VAL A 166 17.33 10.70 13.17
C VAL A 166 17.86 10.62 11.74
N THR A 167 19.12 10.98 11.53
CA THR A 167 19.73 10.93 10.19
C THR A 167 19.88 9.49 9.70
N GLU A 168 20.35 8.59 10.55
CA GLU A 168 20.51 7.16 10.21
C GLU A 168 19.17 6.51 9.88
N PHE A 169 18.11 6.81 10.65
CA PHE A 169 16.74 6.35 10.35
C PHE A 169 16.21 6.93 9.06
N LYS A 170 16.43 8.23 8.78
CA LYS A 170 16.05 8.86 7.50
C LYS A 170 16.72 8.19 6.32
N ASP A 171 18.01 7.92 6.40
CA ASP A 171 18.77 7.29 5.32
C ASP A 171 18.33 5.84 5.11
N ALA A 172 18.05 5.12 6.20
CA ALA A 172 17.47 3.78 6.13
C ALA A 172 16.09 3.74 5.45
N LEU A 173 15.26 4.78 5.61
CA LEU A 173 13.95 4.89 4.96
C LEU A 173 14.05 5.37 3.52
N LYS A 174 14.90 6.36 3.21
CA LYS A 174 15.10 6.88 1.83
C LYS A 174 15.62 5.81 0.87
N ALA A 175 16.48 4.91 1.33
CA ALA A 175 16.94 3.78 0.54
C ALA A 175 15.79 2.88 0.04
N ARG A 176 14.59 3.03 0.59
CA ARG A 176 13.35 2.30 0.27
C ARG A 176 12.44 3.07 -0.69
N GLU A 177 12.35 4.41 -0.57
CA GLU A 177 11.52 5.25 -1.44
C GLU A 177 11.99 5.23 -2.90
N ASN A 178 13.30 5.23 -3.13
CA ASN A 178 13.89 5.23 -4.48
C ASN A 178 13.64 3.96 -5.29
N GLN A 179 13.13 2.87 -4.67
CA GLN A 179 12.85 1.61 -5.35
C GLN A 179 11.37 1.39 -5.65
N THR A 180 10.47 2.07 -4.94
CA THR A 180 9.03 2.04 -5.25
C THR A 180 8.73 2.66 -6.62
N CYS A 181 9.66 3.45 -7.18
CA CYS A 181 9.53 4.14 -8.46
C CYS A 181 9.95 3.32 -9.69
N HIS A 182 10.48 2.10 -9.52
CA HIS A 182 11.03 1.32 -10.64
C HIS A 182 10.34 -0.03 -10.93
N ALA A 183 9.12 -0.22 -10.53
CA ALA A 183 8.31 -1.26 -11.17
C ALA A 183 8.01 -0.76 -12.59
N SER A 184 8.86 -1.15 -13.52
CA SER A 184 8.82 -0.76 -14.92
C SER A 184 7.47 -1.12 -15.53
N LEU A 185 6.72 -0.09 -15.89
CA LEU A 185 5.64 -0.21 -16.85
C LEU A 185 6.26 -0.56 -18.21
N PRO A 186 5.71 -1.51 -18.95
CA PRO A 186 6.05 -1.63 -20.37
C PRO A 186 5.65 -0.34 -21.08
N ASP A 187 6.61 0.25 -21.79
CA ASP A 187 6.37 1.31 -22.75
C ASP A 187 5.23 0.92 -23.69
N ARG A 188 4.29 1.84 -23.85
CA ARG A 188 3.17 1.85 -24.82
C ARG A 188 1.83 1.27 -24.33
N LEU A 189 1.02 2.19 -23.83
CA LEU A 189 -0.39 2.14 -24.19
C LEU A 189 -0.60 2.96 -25.49
N PRO A 190 -1.37 2.47 -26.44
CA PRO A 190 -1.73 3.25 -27.63
C PRO A 190 -2.77 4.29 -27.22
N TYR A 191 -2.31 5.51 -26.94
CA TYR A 191 -3.14 6.67 -27.14
C TYR A 191 -2.78 7.19 -28.53
N ASP A 192 -3.45 6.67 -29.52
CA ASP A 192 -3.58 7.40 -30.76
C ASP A 192 -4.98 7.21 -31.32
N GLN A 193 -5.47 8.35 -31.75
CA GLN A 193 -6.58 8.59 -32.67
C GLN A 193 -7.95 8.93 -32.05
N GLY A 194 -8.22 10.19 -32.03
CA GLY A 194 -9.41 10.64 -32.71
C GLY A 194 -10.28 11.67 -31.97
N ILE A 195 -10.07 12.92 -32.36
CA ILE A 195 -10.95 14.10 -32.42
C ILE A 195 -10.89 15.02 -31.22
#